data_ed83c5c6b313408cc6c685af3fad8841
#
_entry.id   ed83c5c6b313408cc6c685af3fad8841
#
_cell.length_a   1.000
_cell.length_b   1.000
_cell.length_c   1.000
_cell.angle_alpha   90.00
_cell.angle_beta   90.00
_cell.angle_gamma   90.00
#
_symmetry.space_group_name_H-M   'P 1'
#
loop_
_entity.id
_entity.type
_entity.pdbx_description
1 polymer ?
#
loop_
_entity_poly.entity_id
_entity_poly.type
_entity_poly.pdbx_seq_one_letter_code
_entity_poly.pdbx_strand_id
1 'polypeptide(L)'
;MPENVKMLETVSEEKLVDLYSRCKGLICTAVYEDFGMTPLEAMASGKPVISVDEGGFTETVVNGETGLLVEANRDELAGAVEAVCASLRANPDRYKAKCMKRANEFDVSVFLKRIHRFIPEYNNKQG
;
A
#
# COMPACT_ATOMS: atom_id res chain seq x y z
N MET A 1 -8.34 -9.25 -23.59
CA MET A 1 -8.46 -8.46 -22.35
C MET A 1 -9.94 -8.33 -22.00
N PRO A 2 -10.36 -8.69 -20.80
CA PRO A 2 -11.76 -8.52 -20.39
C PRO A 2 -12.16 -7.04 -20.43
N GLU A 3 -13.44 -6.78 -20.72
CA GLU A 3 -13.96 -5.41 -20.84
C GLU A 3 -13.85 -4.60 -19.55
N ASN A 4 -13.86 -5.28 -18.41
CA ASN A 4 -13.76 -4.64 -17.10
C ASN A 4 -12.31 -4.39 -16.65
N VAL A 5 -11.31 -4.67 -17.50
CA VAL A 5 -9.89 -4.44 -17.20
C VAL A 5 -9.34 -3.46 -18.21
N LYS A 6 -8.66 -2.43 -17.71
CA LYS A 6 -8.02 -1.41 -18.53
C LYS A 6 -6.53 -1.37 -18.24
N MET A 7 -5.70 -1.55 -19.28
CA MET A 7 -4.26 -1.48 -19.17
C MET A 7 -3.78 -0.05 -19.36
N LEU A 8 -2.96 0.43 -18.43
CA LEU A 8 -2.33 1.74 -18.50
C LEU A 8 -0.83 1.55 -18.38
N GLU A 9 -0.07 1.93 -19.40
CA GLU A 9 1.39 1.71 -19.40
C GLU A 9 2.12 2.77 -18.60
N THR A 10 2.01 4.02 -19.01
CA THR A 10 2.64 5.14 -18.33
C THR A 10 1.59 6.20 -18.02
N VAL A 11 1.54 6.62 -16.78
CA VAL A 11 0.61 7.66 -16.35
C VAL A 11 1.38 8.79 -15.67
N SER A 12 0.85 10.01 -15.78
CA SER A 12 1.41 11.16 -15.07
C SER A 12 1.16 11.01 -13.57
N GLU A 13 1.89 11.79 -12.75
CA GLU A 13 1.64 11.82 -11.31
C GLU A 13 0.22 12.27 -11.00
N GLU A 14 -0.28 13.26 -11.74
CA GLU A 14 -1.65 13.75 -11.58
C GLU A 14 -2.68 12.66 -11.82
N LYS A 15 -2.46 11.87 -12.88
CA LYS A 15 -3.36 10.76 -13.21
C LYS A 15 -3.28 9.67 -12.14
N LEU A 16 -2.09 9.38 -11.63
CA LEU A 16 -1.90 8.37 -10.58
C LEU A 16 -2.63 8.79 -9.30
N VAL A 17 -2.49 10.06 -8.89
CA VAL A 17 -3.20 10.59 -7.72
C VAL A 17 -4.71 10.47 -7.92
N ASP A 18 -5.20 10.82 -9.11
CA ASP A 18 -6.62 10.70 -9.42
C ASP A 18 -7.11 9.25 -9.31
N LEU A 19 -6.34 8.30 -9.84
CA LEU A 19 -6.68 6.88 -9.76
C LEU A 19 -6.75 6.41 -8.30
N TYR A 20 -5.77 6.75 -7.47
CA TYR A 20 -5.80 6.40 -6.05
C TYR A 20 -6.99 7.03 -5.34
N SER A 21 -7.34 8.27 -5.67
CA SER A 21 -8.46 8.96 -5.01
C SER A 21 -9.81 8.31 -5.31
N ARG A 22 -9.95 7.66 -6.47
CA ARG A 22 -11.21 7.08 -6.92
C ARG A 22 -11.29 5.57 -6.76
N CYS A 23 -10.18 4.88 -6.55
CA CYS A 23 -10.19 3.42 -6.42
C CYS A 23 -10.77 2.98 -5.08
N LYS A 24 -11.17 1.72 -4.99
CA LYS A 24 -11.60 1.09 -3.75
C LYS A 24 -10.42 0.50 -2.99
N GLY A 25 -9.37 0.14 -3.68
CA GLY A 25 -8.18 -0.45 -3.10
C GLY A 25 -7.16 -0.78 -4.15
N LEU A 26 -6.02 -1.31 -3.71
CA LEU A 26 -4.90 -1.70 -4.56
C LEU A 26 -4.63 -3.19 -4.42
N ILE A 27 -4.30 -3.86 -5.52
CA ILE A 27 -3.86 -5.25 -5.52
C ILE A 27 -2.40 -5.29 -5.99
N CYS A 28 -1.54 -5.89 -5.19
CA CYS A 28 -0.13 -6.07 -5.50
C CYS A 28 0.19 -7.56 -5.60
N THR A 29 0.64 -8.00 -6.75
CA THR A 29 0.93 -9.42 -7.02
C THR A 29 2.40 -9.69 -7.33
N ALA A 30 3.26 -8.68 -7.26
CA ALA A 30 4.68 -8.83 -7.53
C ALA A 30 5.33 -9.80 -6.54
N VAL A 31 6.26 -10.62 -7.04
CA VAL A 31 7.08 -11.52 -6.22
C VAL A 31 8.48 -10.91 -6.13
N TYR A 32 9.16 -11.19 -5.03
CA TYR A 32 10.53 -10.69 -4.79
C TYR A 32 10.61 -9.16 -4.69
N GLU A 33 9.55 -8.53 -4.21
CA GLU A 33 9.55 -7.09 -3.94
C GLU A 33 10.36 -6.81 -2.68
N ASP A 34 11.43 -6.01 -2.78
CA ASP A 34 12.30 -5.70 -1.65
C ASP A 34 11.61 -4.75 -0.66
N PHE A 35 10.91 -3.75 -1.17
CA PHE A 35 10.17 -2.81 -0.34
C PHE A 35 8.94 -2.31 -1.10
N GLY A 36 7.77 -2.46 -0.48
CA GLY A 36 6.51 -2.13 -1.12
C GLY A 36 6.15 -0.65 -1.06
N MET A 37 6.71 0.16 -1.97
CA MET A 37 6.37 1.60 -2.05
C MET A 37 4.96 1.84 -2.57
N THR A 38 4.52 1.04 -3.54
CA THR A 38 3.17 1.16 -4.11
C THR A 38 2.07 0.98 -3.07
N PRO A 39 2.17 -0.01 -2.16
CA PRO A 39 1.22 -0.09 -1.05
C PRO A 39 1.17 1.17 -0.19
N LEU A 40 2.31 1.81 0.07
CA LEU A 40 2.35 3.02 0.87
C LEU A 40 1.63 4.18 0.18
N GLU A 41 1.72 4.28 -1.14
CA GLU A 41 1.00 5.30 -1.91
C GLU A 41 -0.52 5.11 -1.78
N ALA A 42 -1.00 3.88 -1.89
CA ALA A 42 -2.41 3.57 -1.71
C ALA A 42 -2.88 3.87 -0.29
N MET A 43 -2.10 3.46 0.71
CA MET A 43 -2.43 3.71 2.12
C MET A 43 -2.45 5.19 2.44
N ALA A 44 -1.53 5.98 1.87
CA ALA A 44 -1.51 7.43 2.04
C ALA A 44 -2.79 8.07 1.48
N SER A 45 -3.41 7.43 0.49
CA SER A 45 -4.69 7.85 -0.08
C SER A 45 -5.89 7.29 0.69
N GLY A 46 -5.65 6.59 1.80
CA GLY A 46 -6.70 6.01 2.63
C GLY A 46 -7.29 4.71 2.08
N LYS A 47 -6.58 4.05 1.15
CA LYS A 47 -7.08 2.88 0.44
C LYS A 47 -6.44 1.59 0.94
N PRO A 48 -7.24 0.52 1.14
CA PRO A 48 -6.69 -0.77 1.56
C PRO A 48 -5.88 -1.42 0.45
N VAL A 49 -4.94 -2.28 0.86
CA VAL A 49 -4.07 -3.01 -0.05
C VAL A 49 -4.26 -4.51 0.14
N ILE A 50 -4.44 -5.21 -0.96
CA ILE A 50 -4.40 -6.67 -0.98
C ILE A 50 -3.10 -7.05 -1.66
N SER A 51 -2.26 -7.80 -0.97
CA SER A 51 -0.98 -8.20 -1.53
C SER A 51 -0.61 -9.62 -1.14
N VAL A 52 0.35 -10.18 -1.86
CA VAL A 52 0.90 -11.49 -1.52
C VAL A 52 1.72 -11.36 -0.24
N ASP A 53 1.70 -12.41 0.57
CA ASP A 53 2.39 -12.44 1.86
C ASP A 53 3.87 -12.82 1.63
N GLU A 54 4.58 -11.96 0.90
CA GLU A 54 5.97 -12.16 0.53
C GLU A 54 6.73 -10.83 0.43
N GLY A 55 8.03 -10.88 0.68
CA GLY A 55 8.94 -9.77 0.47
C GLY A 55 8.57 -8.50 1.25
N GLY A 56 8.78 -7.36 0.62
CA GLY A 56 8.56 -6.06 1.23
C GLY A 56 7.12 -5.73 1.59
N PHE A 57 6.16 -6.45 1.03
CA PHE A 57 4.76 -6.24 1.37
C PHE A 57 4.47 -6.59 2.83
N THR A 58 5.18 -7.55 3.39
CA THR A 58 5.00 -7.95 4.80
C THR A 58 5.47 -6.86 5.76
N GLU A 59 6.31 -5.95 5.30
CA GLU A 59 6.81 -4.84 6.10
C GLU A 59 5.87 -3.63 6.09
N THR A 60 5.07 -3.49 5.05
CA THR A 60 4.21 -2.32 4.87
C THR A 60 2.74 -2.59 5.15
N VAL A 61 2.20 -3.71 4.65
CA VAL A 61 0.78 -4.05 4.82
C VAL A 61 0.57 -4.76 6.15
N VAL A 62 -0.39 -4.28 6.93
CA VAL A 62 -0.79 -4.91 8.20
C VAL A 62 -2.07 -5.68 7.97
N ASN A 63 -1.97 -7.01 8.03
CA ASN A 63 -3.08 -7.90 7.74
C ASN A 63 -4.29 -7.64 8.65
N GLY A 64 -5.44 -7.40 8.04
CA GLY A 64 -6.68 -7.12 8.75
C GLY A 64 -6.86 -5.65 9.14
N GLU A 65 -5.83 -4.82 9.04
CA GLU A 65 -5.90 -3.41 9.41
C GLU A 65 -5.78 -2.46 8.22
N THR A 66 -4.75 -2.65 7.38
CA THR A 66 -4.54 -1.82 6.20
C THR A 66 -4.86 -2.55 4.91
N GLY A 67 -5.38 -3.76 5.01
CA GLY A 67 -5.72 -4.61 3.89
C GLY A 67 -5.56 -6.06 4.27
N LEU A 68 -5.20 -6.89 3.30
CA LEU A 68 -5.02 -8.33 3.50
C LEU A 68 -3.74 -8.82 2.84
N LEU A 69 -3.01 -9.68 3.56
CA LEU A 69 -1.88 -10.43 3.05
C LEU A 69 -2.36 -11.85 2.79
N VAL A 70 -2.17 -12.35 1.57
CA VAL A 70 -2.67 -13.66 1.16
C VAL A 70 -1.59 -14.44 0.41
N GLU A 71 -1.80 -15.74 0.29
CA GLU A 71 -0.92 -16.58 -0.51
C GLU A 71 -1.01 -16.18 -1.98
N ALA A 72 0.08 -16.39 -2.72
CA ALA A 72 0.19 -16.01 -4.12
C ALA A 72 -0.56 -16.98 -5.02
N ASN A 73 -1.88 -17.01 -4.91
CA ASN A 73 -2.72 -17.78 -5.80
C ASN A 73 -4.01 -17.04 -6.12
N ARG A 74 -4.60 -17.40 -7.25
CA ARG A 74 -5.77 -16.73 -7.79
C ARG A 74 -6.96 -16.75 -6.83
N ASP A 75 -7.23 -17.87 -6.22
CA ASP A 75 -8.41 -18.04 -5.37
C ASP A 75 -8.29 -17.24 -4.08
N GLU A 76 -7.11 -17.21 -3.49
CA GLU A 76 -6.85 -16.40 -2.29
C GLU A 76 -6.97 -14.91 -2.59
N LEU A 77 -6.43 -14.47 -3.73
CA LEU A 77 -6.55 -13.07 -4.14
C LEU A 77 -8.00 -12.68 -4.42
N ALA A 78 -8.73 -13.53 -5.14
CA ALA A 78 -10.14 -13.28 -5.42
C ALA A 78 -10.98 -13.21 -4.15
N GLY A 79 -10.75 -14.13 -3.21
CA GLY A 79 -11.43 -14.12 -1.92
C GLY A 79 -11.16 -12.87 -1.11
N ALA A 80 -9.91 -12.38 -1.15
CA ALA A 80 -9.53 -11.15 -0.47
C ALA A 80 -10.23 -9.93 -1.08
N VAL A 81 -10.33 -9.87 -2.41
CA VAL A 81 -11.06 -8.79 -3.09
C VAL A 81 -12.52 -8.76 -2.65
N GLU A 82 -13.17 -9.93 -2.62
CA GLU A 82 -14.56 -10.03 -2.19
C GLU A 82 -14.73 -9.58 -0.73
N ALA A 83 -13.82 -9.99 0.16
CA ALA A 83 -13.86 -9.63 1.57
C ALA A 83 -13.68 -8.12 1.78
N VAL A 84 -12.70 -7.52 1.10
CA VAL A 84 -12.46 -6.08 1.20
C VAL A 84 -13.64 -5.29 0.63
N CYS A 85 -14.17 -5.70 -0.50
CA CYS A 85 -15.33 -5.03 -1.10
C CYS A 85 -16.57 -5.11 -0.19
N ALA A 86 -16.81 -6.26 0.44
CA ALA A 86 -17.90 -6.41 1.39
C ALA A 86 -17.72 -5.50 2.61
N SER A 87 -16.50 -5.41 3.14
CA SER A 87 -16.19 -4.53 4.27
C SER A 87 -16.43 -3.06 3.91
N LEU A 88 -16.03 -2.65 2.71
CA LEU A 88 -16.20 -1.27 2.26
C LEU A 88 -17.66 -0.93 1.99
N ARG A 89 -18.47 -1.89 1.55
CA ARG A 89 -19.92 -1.68 1.39
C ARG A 89 -20.58 -1.43 2.75
N ALA A 90 -20.15 -2.17 3.77
CA ALA A 90 -20.68 -2.01 5.13
C ALA A 90 -20.20 -0.72 5.77
N ASN A 91 -18.93 -0.35 5.55
CA ASN A 91 -18.33 0.87 6.08
C ASN A 91 -17.28 1.40 5.10
N PRO A 92 -17.60 2.43 4.28
CA PRO A 92 -16.66 2.98 3.30
C PRO A 92 -15.33 3.47 3.90
N ASP A 93 -15.30 3.83 5.17
CA ASP A 93 -14.10 4.34 5.84
C ASP A 93 -13.40 3.27 6.68
N ARG A 94 -13.73 1.99 6.48
CA ARG A 94 -13.24 0.86 7.28
C ARG A 94 -11.72 0.84 7.45
N TYR A 95 -10.97 1.17 6.39
CA TYR A 95 -9.52 1.09 6.38
C TYR A 95 -8.83 2.45 6.40
N LYS A 96 -9.57 3.53 6.18
CA LYS A 96 -9.00 4.85 5.90
C LYS A 96 -8.01 5.34 6.96
N ALA A 97 -8.44 5.41 8.21
CA ALA A 97 -7.62 5.96 9.30
C ALA A 97 -6.35 5.13 9.52
N LYS A 98 -6.49 3.81 9.54
CA LYS A 98 -5.34 2.91 9.77
C LYS A 98 -4.37 2.92 8.60
N CYS A 99 -4.86 3.00 7.36
CA CYS A 99 -4.02 3.12 6.18
C CYS A 99 -3.20 4.41 6.20
N MET A 100 -3.85 5.53 6.46
CA MET A 100 -3.17 6.82 6.49
C MET A 100 -2.15 6.89 7.63
N LYS A 101 -2.49 6.35 8.79
CA LYS A 101 -1.56 6.25 9.93
C LYS A 101 -0.35 5.40 9.56
N ARG A 102 -0.58 4.24 8.95
CA ARG A 102 0.50 3.33 8.56
C ARG A 102 1.43 3.98 7.54
N ALA A 103 0.88 4.63 6.51
CA ALA A 103 1.68 5.33 5.51
C ALA A 103 2.54 6.41 6.16
N ASN A 104 2.00 7.12 7.13
CA ASN A 104 2.71 8.19 7.82
C ASN A 104 3.90 7.67 8.64
N GLU A 105 3.87 6.42 9.08
CA GLU A 105 4.99 5.78 9.77
C GLU A 105 6.21 5.61 8.86
N PHE A 106 6.01 5.62 7.55
CA PHE A 106 7.05 5.48 6.52
C PHE A 106 7.36 6.80 5.81
N ASP A 107 6.86 7.93 6.32
CA ASP A 107 7.16 9.23 5.75
C ASP A 107 8.67 9.49 5.77
N VAL A 108 9.15 10.27 4.80
CA VAL A 108 10.56 10.62 4.66
C VAL A 108 11.12 11.20 5.96
N SER A 109 10.35 12.05 6.64
CA SER A 109 10.79 12.64 7.92
C SER A 109 11.05 11.57 8.98
N VAL A 110 10.22 10.53 9.05
CA VAL A 110 10.41 9.41 9.98
C VAL A 110 11.66 8.62 9.62
N PHE A 111 11.83 8.36 8.33
CA PHE A 111 13.00 7.64 7.81
C PHE A 111 14.29 8.40 8.13
N LEU A 112 14.32 9.70 7.91
CA LEU A 112 15.48 10.55 8.20
C LEU A 112 15.82 10.54 9.70
N LYS A 113 14.81 10.61 10.57
CA LYS A 113 15.03 10.52 12.02
C LYS A 113 15.67 9.20 12.42
N ARG A 114 15.25 8.10 11.81
CA ARG A 114 15.84 6.78 12.07
C ARG A 114 17.28 6.71 11.61
N ILE A 115 17.58 7.24 10.43
CA ILE A 115 18.96 7.28 9.90
C ILE A 115 19.85 8.13 10.80
N HIS A 116 19.40 9.30 11.23
CA HIS A 116 20.15 10.19 12.11
C HIS A 116 20.52 9.50 13.44
N ARG A 117 19.66 8.60 13.90
CA ARG A 117 19.92 7.82 15.12
C ARG A 117 21.04 6.81 14.94
N PHE A 118 21.17 6.22 13.77
CA PHE A 118 22.12 5.14 13.50
C PHE A 118 23.40 5.59 12.80
N ILE A 119 23.45 6.80 12.24
CA ILE A 119 24.60 7.34 11.51
C ILE A 119 24.96 8.71 12.08
N PRO A 120 25.70 8.76 13.23
CA PRO A 120 26.06 10.04 13.87
C PRO A 120 26.84 11.00 12.97
N GLU A 121 27.72 10.47 12.10
CA GLU A 121 28.51 11.30 11.18
C GLU A 121 27.62 12.04 10.17
N TYR A 122 26.50 11.45 9.81
CA TYR A 122 25.53 12.09 8.93
C TYR A 122 24.94 13.35 9.60
N ASN A 123 24.65 13.27 10.89
CA ASN A 123 24.15 14.39 11.67
C ASN A 123 25.15 15.54 11.70
N ASN A 124 26.44 15.24 11.86
CA ASN A 124 27.49 16.24 11.89
C ASN A 124 27.62 17.00 10.57
N LYS A 125 27.37 16.34 9.45
CA LYS A 125 27.41 16.97 8.13
C LYS A 125 26.17 17.82 7.84
N GLN A 126 25.07 17.56 8.51
CA GLN A 126 23.80 18.28 8.35
C GLN A 126 23.68 19.46 9.33
N GLY A 127 24.49 19.48 10.36
CA GLY A 127 24.47 20.48 11.43
C GLY A 127 25.03 21.86 11.09
#